data_ed8db7ff3aac7523fb14f18b1594f925
#
_entry.id   ed8db7ff3aac7523fb14f18b1594f925
#
_cell.length_a   1.000
_cell.length_b   1.000
_cell.length_c   1.000
_cell.angle_alpha   90.00
_cell.angle_beta   90.00
_cell.angle_gamma   90.00
#
_symmetry.space_group_name_H-M   'P 1'
#
loop_
_entity.id
_entity.type
_entity.pdbx_description
1 polymer ?
#
loop_
_entity_poly.entity_id
_entity_poly.type
_entity_poly.pdbx_seq_one_letter_code
_entity_poly.pdbx_strand_id
1 'polypeptide(L)'
;MHYTRLGKSDLLVSRICMGCMGFGDPSTGQHSWTLDETASRDIIRYGLEKGINFYDTAIAYQNGSSERYVGRALREMAKRDDIVLATKFLPRTPAQIAGGISGKEAIAQSLDQSLKNLGMDYIDLYIYHIWDYNTPIIDVLEALHTAVTAGKVRAVGISNCYAWQLAKANALAEREGLDRKS
;
A
#
# COMPACT_ATOMS: atom_id res chain seq x y z
N MET A 1 -12.85 20.31 -1.58
CA MET A 1 -12.84 18.83 -1.46
C MET A 1 -13.67 18.40 -0.26
N HIS A 2 -14.34 17.24 -0.31
CA HIS A 2 -15.00 16.64 0.84
C HIS A 2 -14.15 15.50 1.38
N TYR A 3 -14.11 15.35 2.70
CA TYR A 3 -13.31 14.35 3.39
C TYR A 3 -14.22 13.40 4.19
N THR A 4 -13.75 12.18 4.40
CA THR A 4 -14.44 11.15 5.19
C THR A 4 -13.42 10.29 5.93
N ARG A 5 -13.84 9.61 6.98
CA ARG A 5 -12.98 8.62 7.64
C ARG A 5 -12.90 7.35 6.81
N LEU A 6 -11.71 6.77 6.73
CA LEU A 6 -11.50 5.50 6.07
C LEU A 6 -11.85 4.36 7.04
N GLY A 7 -13.04 3.78 6.85
CA GLY A 7 -13.55 2.73 7.71
C GLY A 7 -13.62 3.15 9.19
N LYS A 8 -13.05 2.33 10.07
CA LYS A 8 -12.95 2.58 11.51
C LYS A 8 -11.61 3.19 11.92
N SER A 9 -10.72 3.44 10.95
CA SER A 9 -9.42 4.07 11.20
C SER A 9 -9.56 5.54 11.59
N ASP A 10 -8.48 6.15 12.06
CA ASP A 10 -8.35 7.59 12.30
C ASP A 10 -8.00 8.38 11.04
N LEU A 11 -7.82 7.70 9.90
CA LEU A 11 -7.41 8.32 8.64
C LEU A 11 -8.56 9.13 8.03
N LEU A 12 -8.36 10.44 7.92
CA LEU A 12 -9.27 11.35 7.25
C LEU A 12 -8.82 11.52 5.79
N VAL A 13 -9.59 11.01 4.85
CA VAL A 13 -9.25 10.96 3.43
C VAL A 13 -10.19 11.81 2.59
N SER A 14 -9.67 12.41 1.51
CA SER A 14 -10.51 12.98 0.47
C SER A 14 -11.38 11.88 -0.16
N ARG A 15 -12.63 12.21 -0.49
CA ARG A 15 -13.55 11.25 -1.14
C ARG A 15 -13.12 10.84 -2.54
N ILE A 16 -12.15 11.56 -3.10
CA ILE A 16 -11.45 11.19 -4.33
C ILE A 16 -10.06 10.72 -3.93
N CYS A 17 -9.69 9.52 -4.35
CA CYS A 17 -8.35 8.96 -4.23
C CYS A 17 -7.62 9.11 -5.56
N MET A 18 -6.36 9.52 -5.54
CA MET A 18 -5.52 9.50 -6.72
C MET A 18 -4.88 8.12 -6.88
N GLY A 19 -5.39 7.34 -7.85
CA GLY A 19 -4.78 6.07 -8.24
C GLY A 19 -3.49 6.30 -9.04
N CYS A 20 -2.39 5.73 -8.59
CA CYS A 20 -1.06 5.98 -9.12
C CYS A 20 -0.51 4.83 -9.99
N MET A 21 -1.35 3.88 -10.42
CA MET A 21 -0.95 2.81 -11.32
C MET A 21 -0.48 3.33 -12.69
N GLY A 22 -1.02 4.49 -13.11
CA GLY A 22 -0.63 5.18 -14.33
C GLY A 22 0.70 5.93 -14.25
N PHE A 23 1.38 5.93 -13.12
CA PHE A 23 2.67 6.59 -12.93
C PHE A 23 3.79 5.56 -12.89
N GLY A 24 4.91 5.89 -13.52
CA GLY A 24 6.08 5.03 -13.51
C GLY A 24 6.79 5.02 -14.85
N ASP A 25 8.00 4.46 -14.86
CA ASP A 25 8.84 4.39 -16.04
C ASP A 25 8.20 3.51 -17.13
N PRO A 26 7.78 4.08 -18.29
CA PRO A 26 7.12 3.32 -19.36
C PRO A 26 8.04 2.30 -20.05
N SER A 27 9.34 2.38 -19.85
CA SER A 27 10.31 1.43 -20.40
C SER A 27 10.47 0.17 -19.55
N THR A 28 9.87 0.14 -18.34
CA THR A 28 9.97 -0.96 -17.38
C THR A 28 8.59 -1.44 -16.93
N GLY A 29 8.52 -2.65 -16.37
CA GLY A 29 7.29 -3.16 -15.78
C GLY A 29 6.28 -3.68 -16.80
N GLN A 30 4.99 -3.58 -16.46
CA GLN A 30 3.90 -4.25 -17.18
C GLN A 30 3.20 -3.35 -18.21
N HIS A 31 3.32 -2.02 -18.12
CA HIS A 31 2.51 -1.08 -18.87
C HIS A 31 3.35 -0.01 -19.55
N SER A 32 3.33 0.01 -20.90
CA SER A 32 4.03 1.03 -21.71
C SER A 32 3.29 2.37 -21.79
N TRP A 33 2.07 2.46 -21.28
CA TRP A 33 1.22 3.66 -21.29
C TRP A 33 1.35 4.52 -20.02
N THR A 34 2.21 4.17 -19.10
CA THR A 34 2.43 4.95 -17.88
C THR A 34 3.14 6.27 -18.17
N LEU A 35 2.88 7.23 -17.31
CA LEU A 35 3.48 8.56 -17.40
C LEU A 35 4.84 8.59 -16.70
N ASP A 36 5.77 9.28 -17.32
CA ASP A 36 7.08 9.56 -16.73
C ASP A 36 6.97 10.39 -15.43
N GLU A 37 8.10 10.62 -14.80
CA GLU A 37 8.14 11.34 -13.53
C GLU A 37 7.65 12.78 -13.63
N THR A 38 7.97 13.48 -14.71
CA THR A 38 7.60 14.89 -14.90
C THR A 38 6.08 15.04 -15.01
N ALA A 39 5.46 14.27 -15.90
CA ALA A 39 4.01 14.27 -16.06
C ALA A 39 3.28 13.78 -14.81
N SER A 40 3.80 12.75 -14.13
CA SER A 40 3.26 12.26 -12.86
C SER A 40 3.27 13.34 -11.76
N ARG A 41 4.37 14.10 -11.65
CA ARG A 41 4.51 15.19 -10.69
C ARG A 41 3.50 16.31 -10.92
N ASP A 42 3.25 16.67 -12.18
CA ASP A 42 2.29 17.72 -12.51
C ASP A 42 0.88 17.33 -12.13
N ILE A 43 0.48 16.06 -12.34
CA ILE A 43 -0.81 15.54 -11.94
C ILE A 43 -0.93 15.50 -10.40
N ILE A 44 0.11 15.06 -9.69
CA ILE A 44 0.13 15.03 -8.23
C ILE A 44 0.00 16.44 -7.67
N ARG A 45 0.75 17.41 -8.20
CA ARG A 45 0.66 18.83 -7.82
C ARG A 45 -0.77 19.35 -7.98
N TYR A 46 -1.36 19.13 -9.14
CA TYR A 46 -2.74 19.54 -9.41
C TYR A 46 -3.73 18.90 -8.43
N GLY A 47 -3.54 17.61 -8.10
CA GLY A 47 -4.34 16.92 -7.10
C GLY A 47 -4.25 17.56 -5.72
N LEU A 48 -3.03 17.87 -5.27
CA LEU A 48 -2.80 18.57 -3.99
C LEU A 48 -3.49 19.95 -3.98
N GLU A 49 -3.37 20.75 -5.04
CA GLU A 49 -4.06 22.05 -5.18
C GLU A 49 -5.57 21.94 -5.13
N LYS A 50 -6.15 20.82 -5.58
CA LYS A 50 -7.60 20.54 -5.49
C LYS A 50 -8.01 19.91 -4.16
N GLY A 51 -7.08 19.72 -3.24
CA GLY A 51 -7.31 19.18 -1.91
C GLY A 51 -7.43 17.66 -1.87
N ILE A 52 -6.89 16.93 -2.87
CA ILE A 52 -6.74 15.48 -2.77
C ILE A 52 -5.59 15.22 -1.79
N ASN A 53 -5.87 14.44 -0.75
CA ASN A 53 -4.87 14.02 0.23
C ASN A 53 -4.66 12.49 0.25
N PHE A 54 -5.41 11.74 -0.56
CA PHE A 54 -5.37 10.27 -0.58
C PHE A 54 -4.76 9.78 -1.90
N TYR A 55 -3.64 9.03 -1.79
CA TYR A 55 -2.85 8.51 -2.91
C TYR A 55 -2.70 7.00 -2.77
N ASP A 56 -2.92 6.26 -3.86
CA ASP A 56 -2.90 4.81 -3.89
C ASP A 56 -1.92 4.28 -4.94
N THR A 57 -0.82 3.68 -4.50
CA THR A 57 0.19 3.04 -5.33
C THR A 57 0.34 1.55 -5.00
N ALA A 58 1.37 0.88 -5.51
CA ALA A 58 1.76 -0.49 -5.15
C ALA A 58 3.22 -0.75 -5.51
N ILE A 59 3.87 -1.65 -4.78
CA ILE A 59 5.23 -2.11 -5.06
C ILE A 59 5.37 -2.72 -6.46
N ALA A 60 4.29 -3.36 -6.95
CA ALA A 60 4.24 -3.98 -8.27
C ALA A 60 4.14 -2.98 -9.43
N TYR A 61 3.68 -1.75 -9.19
CA TYR A 61 3.45 -0.81 -10.27
C TYR A 61 4.76 -0.36 -10.87
N GLN A 62 4.95 -0.72 -12.15
CA GLN A 62 6.14 -0.41 -12.94
C GLN A 62 7.46 -0.69 -12.20
N ASN A 63 7.57 -1.89 -11.62
CA ASN A 63 8.74 -2.34 -10.85
C ASN A 63 9.15 -1.35 -9.74
N GLY A 64 8.15 -0.80 -9.04
CA GLY A 64 8.35 0.14 -7.94
C GLY A 64 8.66 1.58 -8.37
N SER A 65 8.71 1.90 -9.68
CA SER A 65 8.93 3.28 -10.12
C SER A 65 7.73 4.17 -9.79
N SER A 66 6.50 3.63 -9.75
CA SER A 66 5.33 4.36 -9.26
C SER A 66 5.53 4.83 -7.82
N GLU A 67 5.93 3.96 -6.90
CA GLU A 67 6.23 4.34 -5.52
C GLU A 67 7.34 5.41 -5.45
N ARG A 68 8.39 5.27 -6.25
CA ARG A 68 9.49 6.24 -6.27
C ARG A 68 9.05 7.63 -6.76
N TYR A 69 8.22 7.69 -7.80
CA TYR A 69 7.72 8.96 -8.34
C TYR A 69 6.75 9.64 -7.37
N VAL A 70 5.78 8.88 -6.85
CA VAL A 70 4.80 9.36 -5.87
C VAL A 70 5.50 9.82 -4.59
N GLY A 71 6.42 9.01 -4.06
CA GLY A 71 7.15 9.33 -2.84
C GLY A 71 7.97 10.62 -2.95
N ARG A 72 8.70 10.81 -4.06
CA ARG A 72 9.47 12.05 -4.30
C ARG A 72 8.54 13.24 -4.40
N ALA A 73 7.49 13.15 -5.22
CA ALA A 73 6.56 14.25 -5.44
C ALA A 73 5.89 14.69 -4.12
N LEU A 74 5.37 13.74 -3.35
CA LEU A 74 4.66 14.05 -2.11
C LEU A 74 5.59 14.62 -1.03
N ARG A 75 6.80 14.09 -0.88
CA ARG A 75 7.78 14.64 0.09
C ARG A 75 8.22 16.06 -0.23
N GLU A 76 8.24 16.45 -1.50
CA GLU A 76 8.63 17.80 -1.92
C GLU A 76 7.47 18.79 -1.88
N MET A 77 6.22 18.33 -2.12
CA MET A 77 5.08 19.20 -2.36
C MET A 77 4.09 19.27 -1.19
N ALA A 78 4.15 18.33 -0.23
CA ALA A 78 3.21 18.24 0.87
C ALA A 78 3.90 17.97 2.21
N LYS A 79 3.24 18.33 3.31
CA LYS A 79 3.63 17.86 4.63
C LYS A 79 3.15 16.42 4.80
N ARG A 80 3.98 15.56 5.42
CA ARG A 80 3.68 14.14 5.60
C ARG A 80 2.35 13.89 6.32
N ASP A 81 2.03 14.71 7.32
CA ASP A 81 0.81 14.58 8.12
C ASP A 81 -0.46 15.06 7.39
N ASP A 82 -0.32 15.80 6.28
CA ASP A 82 -1.45 16.29 5.50
C ASP A 82 -1.89 15.31 4.40
N ILE A 83 -1.18 14.19 4.24
CA ILE A 83 -1.45 13.18 3.21
C ILE A 83 -1.69 11.80 3.80
N VAL A 84 -2.50 11.02 3.10
CA VAL A 84 -2.74 9.59 3.36
C VAL A 84 -2.22 8.80 2.17
N LEU A 85 -1.21 7.97 2.40
CA LEU A 85 -0.58 7.17 1.36
C LEU A 85 -0.88 5.69 1.56
N ALA A 86 -1.50 5.10 0.54
CA ALA A 86 -1.69 3.67 0.43
C ALA A 86 -0.67 3.05 -0.52
N THR A 87 -0.12 1.90 -0.13
CA THR A 87 0.59 1.01 -1.04
C THR A 87 0.26 -0.45 -0.75
N LYS A 88 0.71 -1.36 -1.64
CA LYS A 88 0.27 -2.75 -1.63
C LYS A 88 1.44 -3.69 -1.86
N PHE A 89 1.41 -4.85 -1.20
CA PHE A 89 2.38 -5.92 -1.40
C PHE A 89 1.75 -7.12 -2.12
N LEU A 90 2.58 -7.85 -2.85
CA LEU A 90 2.19 -9.06 -3.55
C LEU A 90 2.39 -10.31 -2.67
N PRO A 91 1.70 -11.41 -2.98
CA PRO A 91 2.04 -12.74 -2.48
C PRO A 91 3.51 -13.10 -2.71
N ARG A 92 3.98 -14.10 -1.95
CA ARG A 92 5.32 -14.67 -2.17
C ARG A 92 5.49 -15.17 -3.60
N THR A 93 6.64 -14.87 -4.18
CA THR A 93 7.02 -15.43 -5.48
C THR A 93 7.34 -16.92 -5.36
N PRO A 94 7.26 -17.70 -6.46
CA PRO A 94 7.69 -19.09 -6.48
C PRO A 94 9.14 -19.28 -5.99
N ALA A 95 10.03 -18.35 -6.32
CA ALA A 95 11.43 -18.38 -5.88
C ALA A 95 11.56 -18.20 -4.36
N GLN A 96 10.79 -17.29 -3.75
CA GLN A 96 10.75 -17.12 -2.30
C GLN A 96 10.22 -18.37 -1.59
N ILE A 97 9.16 -18.98 -2.14
CA ILE A 97 8.59 -20.23 -1.60
C ILE A 97 9.64 -21.36 -1.67
N ALA A 98 10.27 -21.55 -2.82
CA ALA A 98 11.31 -22.57 -3.02
C ALA A 98 12.55 -22.33 -2.13
N GLY A 99 12.87 -21.07 -1.85
CA GLY A 99 13.96 -20.68 -0.95
C GLY A 99 13.61 -20.77 0.54
N GLY A 100 12.38 -21.20 0.90
CA GLY A 100 11.96 -21.36 2.30
C GLY A 100 11.62 -20.05 3.01
N ILE A 101 11.50 -18.94 2.29
CA ILE A 101 11.10 -17.65 2.86
C ILE A 101 9.65 -17.75 3.38
N SER A 102 9.44 -17.48 4.64
CA SER A 102 8.11 -17.48 5.25
C SER A 102 7.23 -16.34 4.72
N GLY A 103 5.89 -16.47 4.88
CA GLY A 103 4.97 -15.38 4.54
C GLY A 103 5.29 -14.09 5.30
N LYS A 104 5.59 -14.20 6.58
CA LYS A 104 5.94 -13.06 7.45
C LYS A 104 7.20 -12.34 6.98
N GLU A 105 8.26 -13.09 6.66
CA GLU A 105 9.51 -12.52 6.14
C GLU A 105 9.32 -11.80 4.81
N ALA A 106 8.60 -12.43 3.88
CA ALA A 106 8.34 -11.84 2.56
C ALA A 106 7.55 -10.53 2.67
N ILE A 107 6.57 -10.46 3.58
CA ILE A 107 5.78 -9.24 3.84
C ILE A 107 6.65 -8.16 4.46
N ALA A 108 7.49 -8.49 5.43
CA ALA A 108 8.43 -7.56 6.05
C ALA A 108 9.43 -6.99 5.03
N GLN A 109 10.00 -7.84 4.17
CA GLN A 109 10.89 -7.42 3.08
C GLN A 109 10.18 -6.49 2.08
N SER A 110 8.93 -6.81 1.72
CA SER A 110 8.13 -5.98 0.84
C SER A 110 7.81 -4.62 1.46
N LEU A 111 7.49 -4.57 2.74
CA LEU A 111 7.25 -3.33 3.47
C LEU A 111 8.50 -2.44 3.51
N ASP A 112 9.63 -3.00 3.87
CA ASP A 112 10.89 -2.26 3.91
C ASP A 112 11.29 -1.74 2.52
N GLN A 113 11.04 -2.53 1.47
CA GLN A 113 11.27 -2.08 0.10
C GLN A 113 10.31 -0.95 -0.31
N SER A 114 9.02 -1.02 0.05
CA SER A 114 8.06 0.05 -0.21
C SER A 114 8.43 1.34 0.52
N LEU A 115 8.80 1.26 1.80
CA LEU A 115 9.28 2.42 2.57
C LEU A 115 10.50 3.06 1.92
N LYS A 116 11.45 2.25 1.45
CA LYS A 116 12.64 2.71 0.71
C LYS A 116 12.26 3.38 -0.61
N ASN A 117 11.38 2.79 -1.40
CA ASN A 117 10.93 3.36 -2.69
C ASN A 117 10.25 4.72 -2.48
N LEU A 118 9.36 4.78 -1.48
CA LEU A 118 8.63 6.00 -1.12
C LEU A 118 9.53 7.05 -0.44
N GLY A 119 10.62 6.61 0.19
CA GLY A 119 11.48 7.45 1.02
C GLY A 119 10.75 7.98 2.27
N MET A 120 9.90 7.17 2.87
CA MET A 120 9.05 7.51 4.01
C MET A 120 9.28 6.53 5.16
N ASP A 121 9.05 6.97 6.38
CA ASP A 121 9.24 6.17 7.59
C ASP A 121 8.03 5.28 7.91
N TYR A 122 6.85 5.66 7.43
CA TYR A 122 5.62 4.89 7.61
C TYR A 122 4.66 5.02 6.42
N ILE A 123 3.75 4.06 6.31
CA ILE A 123 2.66 3.97 5.33
C ILE A 123 1.33 4.12 6.08
N ASP A 124 0.40 4.92 5.56
CA ASP A 124 -0.90 5.11 6.22
C ASP A 124 -1.82 3.91 6.03
N LEU A 125 -1.87 3.33 4.82
CA LEU A 125 -2.68 2.15 4.52
C LEU A 125 -1.85 1.13 3.73
N TYR A 126 -1.59 -0.03 4.34
CA TYR A 126 -0.83 -1.10 3.70
C TYR A 126 -1.76 -2.25 3.32
N ILE A 127 -1.79 -2.61 2.03
CA ILE A 127 -2.83 -3.47 1.47
C ILE A 127 -2.24 -4.78 0.97
N TYR A 128 -2.83 -5.91 1.38
CA TYR A 128 -2.62 -7.19 0.74
C TYR A 128 -3.28 -7.16 -0.64
N HIS A 129 -2.45 -7.08 -1.71
CA HIS A 129 -2.90 -6.71 -3.05
C HIS A 129 -3.75 -7.79 -3.71
N ILE A 130 -3.37 -9.04 -3.55
CA ILE A 130 -4.00 -10.20 -4.17
C ILE A 130 -3.99 -11.35 -3.18
N TRP A 131 -5.15 -11.96 -2.95
CA TRP A 131 -5.22 -13.17 -2.16
C TRP A 131 -4.46 -14.32 -2.83
N ASP A 132 -3.66 -15.06 -2.08
CA ASP A 132 -3.05 -16.31 -2.55
C ASP A 132 -3.41 -17.50 -1.63
N TYR A 133 -3.21 -18.70 -2.13
CA TYR A 133 -3.51 -19.92 -1.40
C TYR A 133 -2.26 -20.62 -0.83
N ASN A 134 -1.07 -20.06 -1.05
CA ASN A 134 0.20 -20.62 -0.61
C ASN A 134 0.67 -20.05 0.73
N THR A 135 0.12 -18.89 1.13
CA THR A 135 0.43 -18.25 2.41
C THR A 135 -0.77 -18.37 3.34
N PRO A 136 -0.64 -19.04 4.50
CA PRO A 136 -1.70 -19.05 5.49
C PRO A 136 -2.13 -17.63 5.84
N ILE A 137 -3.43 -17.36 5.84
CA ILE A 137 -3.93 -16.00 6.12
C ILE A 137 -3.51 -15.50 7.51
N ILE A 138 -3.31 -16.41 8.46
CA ILE A 138 -2.82 -16.03 9.79
C ILE A 138 -1.42 -15.40 9.72
N ASP A 139 -0.53 -15.92 8.88
CA ASP A 139 0.82 -15.36 8.70
C ASP A 139 0.76 -13.93 8.14
N VAL A 140 -0.20 -13.69 7.22
CA VAL A 140 -0.43 -12.35 6.65
C VAL A 140 -0.92 -11.40 7.74
N LEU A 141 -1.91 -11.83 8.53
CA LEU A 141 -2.50 -11.00 9.60
C LEU A 141 -1.48 -10.67 10.69
N GLU A 142 -0.67 -11.65 11.11
CA GLU A 142 0.38 -11.45 12.12
C GLU A 142 1.51 -10.52 11.61
N ALA A 143 1.89 -10.66 10.34
CA ALA A 143 2.88 -9.76 9.73
C ALA A 143 2.37 -8.31 9.68
N LEU A 144 1.11 -8.12 9.27
CA LEU A 144 0.47 -6.81 9.24
C LEU A 144 0.32 -6.23 10.65
N HIS A 145 -0.10 -7.02 11.64
CA HIS A 145 -0.16 -6.61 13.04
C HIS A 145 1.21 -6.19 13.58
N THR A 146 2.25 -6.94 13.25
CA THR A 146 3.65 -6.59 13.61
C THR A 146 4.05 -5.25 13.00
N ALA A 147 3.71 -5.00 11.73
CA ALA A 147 3.99 -3.75 11.05
C ALA A 147 3.27 -2.54 11.69
N VAL A 148 2.03 -2.73 12.12
CA VAL A 148 1.25 -1.70 12.84
C VAL A 148 1.85 -1.44 14.22
N THR A 149 2.15 -2.48 14.98
CA THR A 149 2.75 -2.37 16.31
C THR A 149 4.12 -1.68 16.28
N ALA A 150 4.90 -1.95 15.22
CA ALA A 150 6.19 -1.28 14.99
C ALA A 150 6.07 0.18 14.53
N GLY A 151 4.85 0.70 14.29
CA GLY A 151 4.61 2.05 13.81
C GLY A 151 4.95 2.28 12.33
N LYS A 152 5.30 1.23 11.58
CA LYS A 152 5.59 1.32 10.14
C LYS A 152 4.32 1.43 9.27
N VAL A 153 3.16 1.03 9.82
CA VAL A 153 1.86 1.04 9.14
C VAL A 153 0.80 1.55 10.10
N ARG A 154 -0.13 2.41 9.63
CA ARG A 154 -1.22 2.94 10.47
C ARG A 154 -2.51 2.14 10.35
N ALA A 155 -2.84 1.67 9.14
CA ALA A 155 -4.03 0.85 8.87
C ALA A 155 -3.71 -0.21 7.82
N VAL A 156 -4.47 -1.29 7.83
CA VAL A 156 -4.27 -2.43 6.91
C VAL A 156 -5.52 -2.68 6.08
N GLY A 157 -5.34 -3.28 4.90
CA GLY A 157 -6.45 -3.63 4.01
C GLY A 157 -6.17 -4.87 3.20
N ILE A 158 -7.22 -5.40 2.56
CA ILE A 158 -7.14 -6.52 1.61
C ILE A 158 -7.86 -6.12 0.34
N SER A 159 -7.28 -6.42 -0.81
CA SER A 159 -7.91 -6.28 -2.11
C SER A 159 -7.91 -7.61 -2.88
N ASN A 160 -8.66 -7.65 -3.99
CA ASN A 160 -8.74 -8.83 -4.86
C ASN A 160 -9.00 -10.14 -4.09
N CYS A 161 -10.01 -10.11 -3.22
CA CYS A 161 -10.48 -11.25 -2.47
C CYS A 161 -12.01 -11.37 -2.54
N TYR A 162 -12.51 -12.58 -2.32
CA TYR A 162 -13.94 -12.80 -2.19
C TYR A 162 -14.44 -12.37 -0.80
N ALA A 163 -15.74 -12.05 -0.69
CA ALA A 163 -16.35 -11.64 0.57
C ALA A 163 -16.15 -12.66 1.70
N TRP A 164 -16.23 -13.95 1.41
CA TRP A 164 -15.98 -15.00 2.41
C TRP A 164 -14.52 -15.03 2.91
N GLN A 165 -13.55 -14.66 2.06
CA GLN A 165 -12.15 -14.57 2.45
C GLN A 165 -11.93 -13.40 3.40
N LEU A 166 -12.52 -12.24 3.10
CA LEU A 166 -12.50 -11.10 4.01
C LEU A 166 -13.17 -11.40 5.34
N ALA A 167 -14.35 -12.03 5.32
CA ALA A 167 -15.05 -12.43 6.54
C ALA A 167 -14.22 -13.40 7.39
N LYS A 168 -13.56 -14.38 6.75
CA LYS A 168 -12.66 -15.33 7.42
C LYS A 168 -11.44 -14.61 8.04
N ALA A 169 -10.82 -13.70 7.29
CA ALA A 169 -9.69 -12.93 7.79
C ALA A 169 -10.06 -12.08 9.00
N ASN A 170 -11.22 -11.40 8.96
CA ASN A 170 -11.71 -10.59 10.07
C ASN A 170 -12.02 -11.45 11.31
N ALA A 171 -12.71 -12.58 11.15
CA ALA A 171 -13.02 -13.47 12.27
C ALA A 171 -11.75 -14.04 12.91
N LEU A 172 -10.75 -14.38 12.11
CA LEU A 172 -9.46 -14.86 12.59
C LEU A 172 -8.69 -13.77 13.34
N ALA A 173 -8.62 -12.56 12.78
CA ALA A 173 -7.96 -11.42 13.42
C ALA A 173 -8.63 -11.08 14.78
N GLU A 174 -9.97 -11.15 14.85
CA GLU A 174 -10.71 -10.94 16.09
C GLU A 174 -10.38 -11.99 17.15
N ARG A 175 -10.39 -13.26 16.76
CA ARG A 175 -10.09 -14.37 17.66
C ARG A 175 -8.66 -14.29 18.23
N GLU A 176 -7.70 -13.90 17.41
CA GLU A 176 -6.29 -13.82 17.79
C GLU A 176 -5.89 -12.45 18.36
N GLY A 177 -6.83 -11.51 18.50
CA GLY A 177 -6.55 -10.16 19.05
C GLY A 177 -5.64 -9.30 18.16
N LEU A 178 -5.62 -9.55 16.84
CA LEU A 178 -4.81 -8.82 15.90
C LEU A 178 -5.47 -7.52 15.44
N ASP A 179 -4.67 -6.56 14.98
CA ASP A 179 -5.17 -5.25 14.54
C ASP A 179 -6.09 -5.37 13.31
N ARG A 180 -7.19 -4.60 13.33
CA ARG A 180 -8.23 -4.55 12.30
C ARG A 180 -8.67 -3.11 11.99
N LYS A 181 -7.81 -2.13 12.18
CA LYS A 181 -8.16 -0.69 12.02
C LYS A 181 -8.43 -0.25 10.57
N SER A 182 -9.00 -1.08 9.74
CA SER A 182 -9.37 -0.74 8.36
C SER A 182 -10.87 -0.84 8.13
#